data_95300a32953744aa6bc6ca831f91818f
#
_entry.id   95300a32953744aa6bc6ca831f91818f
#
_cell.length_a   1.000
_cell.length_b   1.000
_cell.length_c   1.000
_cell.angle_alpha   90.00
_cell.angle_beta   90.00
_cell.angle_gamma   90.00
#
_symmetry.space_group_name_H-M   'P 1'
#
loop_
_entity.id
_entity.type
_entity.pdbx_description
1 polymer ?
#
loop_
_entity_poly.entity_id
_entity_poly.type
_entity_poly.pdbx_seq_one_letter_code
_entity_poly.pdbx_strand_id
1 'polypeptide(L)'
;MTAPTVKPAPAFTPERVAELFRILAQETRLRLLLILADGEHAVGELDAVSGIGQPGLSQQLAILRKAGLVATRRVAKQVYYRIEPAALAPATALLAQLSGMQPAAIAGKPVDPKPPRSRPAGSSARFAKML
;
A
#
# COMPACT_ATOMS: atom_id res chain seq x y z
N MET A 1 2.50 24.92 -37.72
CA MET A 1 2.01 23.94 -36.93
C MET A 1 2.36 24.18 -35.54
N THR A 2 1.42 24.03 -34.83
CA THR A 2 1.65 24.14 -33.49
C THR A 2 2.60 23.08 -33.12
N ALA A 3 3.56 23.47 -32.49
CA ALA A 3 4.32 22.48 -31.88
C ALA A 3 3.36 21.57 -31.18
N PRO A 4 3.51 20.34 -31.38
CA PRO A 4 2.69 19.44 -30.63
C PRO A 4 2.86 19.82 -29.21
N THR A 5 1.78 20.06 -28.61
CA THR A 5 1.81 20.24 -27.23
C THR A 5 2.48 19.03 -26.70
N VAL A 6 3.65 19.23 -26.23
CA VAL A 6 4.35 18.13 -25.65
C VAL A 6 3.61 17.83 -24.38
N LYS A 7 2.92 16.75 -24.39
CA LYS A 7 2.35 16.30 -23.14
C LYS A 7 3.47 16.05 -22.20
N PRO A 8 3.32 16.49 -21.00
CA PRO A 8 4.32 16.10 -20.00
C PRO A 8 4.40 14.59 -20.01
N ALA A 9 5.59 14.10 -19.78
CA ALA A 9 5.77 12.67 -19.71
C ALA A 9 4.76 12.11 -18.74
N PRO A 10 4.12 11.02 -19.09
CA PRO A 10 3.17 10.43 -18.16
C PRO A 10 3.89 10.03 -16.88
N ALA A 11 3.16 10.08 -15.79
CA ALA A 11 3.71 9.71 -14.51
C ALA A 11 4.04 8.22 -14.45
N PHE A 12 3.80 7.52 -15.52
CA PHE A 12 4.01 6.09 -15.56
C PHE A 12 4.23 5.67 -17.00
N THR A 13 4.82 4.50 -17.18
CA THR A 13 4.83 3.84 -18.48
C THR A 13 3.91 2.64 -18.38
N PRO A 14 3.27 2.28 -19.48
CA PRO A 14 2.38 1.11 -19.44
C PRO A 14 3.08 -0.14 -18.98
N GLU A 15 4.35 -0.29 -19.36
CA GLU A 15 5.09 -1.49 -18.98
C GLU A 15 5.26 -1.58 -17.46
N ARG A 16 5.57 -0.47 -16.85
CA ARG A 16 5.77 -0.48 -15.40
C ARG A 16 4.47 -0.69 -14.66
N VAL A 17 3.40 -0.08 -15.16
CA VAL A 17 2.10 -0.27 -14.54
C VAL A 17 1.63 -1.70 -14.72
N ALA A 18 1.88 -2.29 -15.88
CA ALA A 18 1.50 -3.69 -16.09
C ALA A 18 2.23 -4.59 -15.11
N GLU A 19 3.50 -4.32 -14.87
CA GLU A 19 4.25 -5.10 -13.91
C GLU A 19 3.65 -4.98 -12.52
N LEU A 20 3.29 -3.76 -12.14
CA LEU A 20 2.66 -3.52 -10.86
C LEU A 20 1.35 -4.29 -10.75
N PHE A 21 0.53 -4.22 -11.79
CA PHE A 21 -0.74 -4.94 -11.76
C PHE A 21 -0.54 -6.44 -11.69
N ARG A 22 0.52 -6.95 -12.29
CA ARG A 22 0.80 -8.37 -12.19
C ARG A 22 1.02 -8.78 -10.75
N ILE A 23 1.71 -7.95 -10.01
CA ILE A 23 1.94 -8.22 -8.60
C ILE A 23 0.65 -8.10 -7.80
N LEU A 24 -0.16 -7.09 -8.14
CA LEU A 24 -1.41 -6.88 -7.42
C LEU A 24 -2.48 -7.90 -7.77
N ALA A 25 -2.36 -8.56 -8.92
CA ALA A 25 -3.43 -9.42 -9.40
C ALA A 25 -3.38 -10.80 -8.75
N GLN A 26 -3.35 -10.81 -7.43
CA GLN A 26 -3.36 -12.04 -6.68
C GLN A 26 -4.05 -11.75 -5.35
N GLU A 27 -5.06 -12.54 -5.06
CA GLU A 27 -5.95 -12.25 -3.95
C GLU A 27 -5.22 -12.15 -2.62
N THR A 28 -4.28 -13.05 -2.37
CA THR A 28 -3.57 -13.04 -1.10
C THR A 28 -2.79 -11.76 -0.91
N ARG A 29 -2.14 -11.29 -1.97
CA ARG A 29 -1.38 -10.06 -1.87
C ARG A 29 -2.28 -8.86 -1.68
N LEU A 30 -3.43 -8.84 -2.37
CA LEU A 30 -4.37 -7.74 -2.16
C LEU A 30 -4.88 -7.73 -0.74
N ARG A 31 -5.15 -8.92 -0.20
CA ARG A 31 -5.63 -9.00 1.16
C ARG A 31 -4.60 -8.46 2.15
N LEU A 32 -3.34 -8.80 1.94
CA LEU A 32 -2.29 -8.28 2.80
C LEU A 32 -2.18 -6.76 2.71
N LEU A 33 -2.26 -6.23 1.49
CA LEU A 33 -2.17 -4.80 1.32
C LEU A 33 -3.35 -4.09 1.96
N LEU A 34 -4.53 -4.68 1.90
CA LEU A 34 -5.69 -4.08 2.57
C LEU A 34 -5.51 -4.06 4.08
N ILE A 35 -4.92 -5.11 4.65
CA ILE A 35 -4.63 -5.09 6.07
C ILE A 35 -3.65 -3.98 6.40
N LEU A 36 -2.60 -3.86 5.59
CA LEU A 36 -1.58 -2.85 5.82
C LEU A 36 -2.08 -1.44 5.54
N ALA A 37 -3.18 -1.30 4.81
CA ALA A 37 -3.75 0.01 4.57
C ALA A 37 -4.20 0.67 5.85
N ASP A 38 -4.51 -0.12 6.88
CA ASP A 38 -4.88 0.43 8.18
C ASP A 38 -3.70 0.92 8.98
N GLY A 39 -2.51 0.51 8.61
CA GLY A 39 -1.33 0.94 9.34
C GLY A 39 -0.29 -0.15 9.36
N GLU A 40 0.78 0.15 10.05
CA GLU A 40 1.91 -0.74 10.15
C GLU A 40 1.58 -1.94 11.02
N HIS A 41 2.07 -3.11 10.60
CA HIS A 41 1.84 -4.34 11.35
C HIS A 41 3.12 -5.15 11.43
N ALA A 42 3.33 -5.78 12.57
CA ALA A 42 4.39 -6.76 12.70
C ALA A 42 3.99 -8.05 11.97
N VAL A 43 4.98 -8.84 11.61
CA VAL A 43 4.72 -10.08 10.89
C VAL A 43 3.77 -10.98 11.67
N GLY A 44 3.97 -11.08 12.99
CA GLY A 44 3.08 -11.90 13.79
C GLY A 44 1.63 -11.43 13.75
N GLU A 45 1.44 -10.11 13.74
CA GLU A 45 0.09 -9.57 13.61
C GLU A 45 -0.50 -9.88 12.24
N LEU A 46 0.32 -9.75 11.20
CA LEU A 46 -0.15 -10.08 9.87
C LEU A 46 -0.56 -11.54 9.76
N ASP A 47 0.21 -12.41 10.38
CA ASP A 47 -0.12 -13.81 10.37
C ASP A 47 -1.46 -14.07 11.06
N ALA A 48 -1.65 -13.45 12.22
CA ALA A 48 -2.87 -13.65 12.98
C ALA A 48 -4.08 -13.10 12.25
N VAL A 49 -3.96 -11.91 11.66
CA VAL A 49 -5.10 -11.26 11.03
C VAL A 49 -5.41 -11.91 9.68
N SER A 50 -4.38 -12.25 8.92
CA SER A 50 -4.60 -12.76 7.58
C SER A 50 -4.96 -14.24 7.56
N GLY A 51 -4.46 -14.98 8.53
CA GLY A 51 -4.68 -16.41 8.55
C GLY A 51 -3.95 -17.16 7.45
N ILE A 52 -3.00 -16.52 6.78
CA ILE A 52 -2.32 -17.15 5.65
C ILE A 52 -1.40 -18.28 6.12
N GLY A 53 -0.70 -18.03 7.20
CA GLY A 53 0.23 -19.04 7.73
C GLY A 53 1.58 -19.01 7.04
N GLN A 54 2.57 -19.57 7.72
CA GLN A 54 3.92 -19.68 7.20
C GLN A 54 4.09 -21.02 6.50
N PRO A 55 4.94 -21.10 5.50
CA PRO A 55 5.81 -20.03 5.00
C PRO A 55 5.15 -19.14 3.97
N GLY A 56 3.89 -19.37 3.66
CA GLY A 56 3.21 -18.61 2.63
C GLY A 56 3.23 -17.11 2.88
N LEU A 57 2.98 -16.70 4.12
CA LEU A 57 2.98 -15.29 4.46
C LEU A 57 4.33 -14.65 4.15
N SER A 58 5.41 -15.27 4.59
CA SER A 58 6.73 -14.71 4.35
C SER A 58 7.03 -14.62 2.87
N GLN A 59 6.59 -15.60 2.09
CA GLN A 59 6.81 -15.58 0.66
C GLN A 59 6.08 -14.42 0.00
N GLN A 60 4.84 -14.20 0.39
CA GLN A 60 4.07 -13.10 -0.18
C GLN A 60 4.64 -11.75 0.24
N LEU A 61 5.04 -11.62 1.49
CA LEU A 61 5.65 -10.38 1.94
C LEU A 61 6.96 -10.10 1.21
N ALA A 62 7.73 -11.14 0.93
CA ALA A 62 8.97 -10.95 0.17
C ALA A 62 8.69 -10.44 -1.23
N ILE A 63 7.66 -10.95 -1.88
CA ILE A 63 7.28 -10.48 -3.20
C ILE A 63 6.89 -9.00 -3.15
N LEU A 64 6.06 -8.64 -2.18
CA LEU A 64 5.62 -7.25 -2.05
C LEU A 64 6.79 -6.33 -1.74
N ARG A 65 7.69 -6.78 -0.90
CA ARG A 65 8.84 -5.96 -0.54
C ARG A 65 9.77 -5.78 -1.72
N LYS A 66 10.03 -6.84 -2.45
CA LYS A 66 10.91 -6.76 -3.60
C LYS A 66 10.34 -5.85 -4.67
N ALA A 67 9.02 -5.82 -4.78
CA ALA A 67 8.36 -4.95 -5.73
C ALA A 67 8.29 -3.50 -5.25
N GLY A 68 8.71 -3.22 -4.04
CA GLY A 68 8.68 -1.86 -3.51
C GLY A 68 7.33 -1.41 -3.01
N LEU A 69 6.37 -2.32 -2.92
CA LEU A 69 5.03 -1.96 -2.47
C LEU A 69 4.92 -1.84 -0.97
N VAL A 70 5.80 -2.49 -0.25
CA VAL A 70 5.84 -2.36 1.20
C VAL A 70 7.27 -2.09 1.62
N ALA A 71 7.40 -1.44 2.76
CA ALA A 71 8.67 -1.18 3.39
C ALA A 71 8.67 -1.79 4.77
N THR A 72 9.84 -2.01 5.30
CA THR A 72 9.97 -2.62 6.61
C THR A 72 10.80 -1.74 7.51
N ARG A 73 10.59 -1.90 8.80
CA ARG A 73 11.49 -1.35 9.79
C ARG A 73 11.59 -2.36 10.92
N ARG A 74 12.74 -2.35 11.55
CA ARG A 74 12.99 -3.29 12.64
C ARG A 74 12.97 -2.54 13.95
N VAL A 75 12.21 -3.07 14.89
CA VAL A 75 12.19 -2.52 16.24
C VAL A 75 12.47 -3.69 17.16
N ALA A 76 13.57 -3.63 17.86
CA ALA A 76 14.01 -4.74 18.69
C ALA A 76 14.11 -5.99 17.82
N LYS A 77 13.34 -7.00 18.15
CA LYS A 77 13.40 -8.27 17.39
C LYS A 77 12.26 -8.39 16.39
N GLN A 78 11.43 -7.35 16.27
CA GLN A 78 10.28 -7.45 15.41
C GLN A 78 10.48 -6.66 14.14
N VAL A 79 9.95 -7.19 13.06
CA VAL A 79 9.95 -6.52 11.76
C VAL A 79 8.54 -6.06 11.48
N TYR A 80 8.41 -4.77 11.20
CA TYR A 80 7.11 -4.18 10.89
C TYR A 80 7.05 -3.87 9.42
N TYR A 81 5.89 -4.10 8.84
CA TYR A 81 5.64 -3.83 7.43
C TYR A 81 4.64 -2.72 7.28
N ARG A 82 4.84 -1.88 6.29
CA ARG A 82 3.88 -0.82 5.95
C ARG A 82 3.84 -0.64 4.46
N ILE A 83 2.76 -0.10 3.97
CA ILE A 83 2.63 0.18 2.54
C ILE A 83 3.52 1.37 2.18
N GLU A 84 4.06 1.34 0.97
CA GLU A 84 4.73 2.48 0.38
C GLU A 84 3.76 3.12 -0.59
N PRO A 85 3.07 4.17 -0.20
CA PRO A 85 2.06 4.75 -1.09
C PRO A 85 2.60 5.24 -2.41
N ALA A 86 3.84 5.72 -2.42
CA ALA A 86 4.42 6.22 -3.66
C ALA A 86 4.51 5.13 -4.71
N ALA A 87 4.64 3.87 -4.30
CA ALA A 87 4.74 2.78 -5.25
C ALA A 87 3.43 2.55 -6.00
N LEU A 88 2.33 2.99 -5.43
CA LEU A 88 1.02 2.82 -6.06
C LEU A 88 0.62 4.01 -6.93
N ALA A 89 1.39 5.09 -6.88
CA ALA A 89 1.03 6.29 -7.62
C ALA A 89 0.87 6.04 -9.13
N PRO A 90 1.75 5.27 -9.78
CA PRO A 90 1.55 5.03 -11.22
C PRO A 90 0.24 4.32 -11.52
N ALA A 91 -0.13 3.35 -10.70
CA ALA A 91 -1.40 2.66 -10.92
C ALA A 91 -2.58 3.59 -10.70
N THR A 92 -2.49 4.41 -9.67
CA THR A 92 -3.54 5.38 -9.39
C THR A 92 -3.69 6.35 -10.56
N ALA A 93 -2.58 6.83 -11.08
CA ALA A 93 -2.63 7.76 -12.20
C ALA A 93 -3.25 7.12 -13.44
N LEU A 94 -2.90 5.87 -13.72
CA LEU A 94 -3.47 5.18 -14.85
C LEU A 94 -4.97 5.01 -14.68
N LEU A 95 -5.40 4.54 -13.51
CA LEU A 95 -6.81 4.31 -13.27
C LEU A 95 -7.59 5.61 -13.32
N ALA A 96 -7.00 6.69 -12.81
CA ALA A 96 -7.64 7.99 -12.89
C ALA A 96 -7.85 8.41 -14.34
N GLN A 97 -6.83 8.22 -15.15
CA GLN A 97 -6.92 8.59 -16.55
C GLN A 97 -7.97 7.76 -17.27
N LEU A 98 -7.99 6.47 -17.03
CA LEU A 98 -8.93 5.59 -17.70
C LEU A 98 -10.36 5.84 -17.25
N SER A 99 -10.54 6.19 -15.99
CA SER A 99 -11.89 6.40 -15.46
C SER A 99 -12.39 7.82 -15.68
N GLY A 100 -11.53 8.70 -16.19
CA GLY A 100 -11.90 10.09 -16.35
C GLY A 100 -11.90 10.88 -15.06
N MET A 101 -11.32 10.34 -14.00
CA MET A 101 -11.28 11.02 -12.72
C MET A 101 -9.93 11.69 -12.53
N GLN A 102 -9.96 12.77 -11.78
CA GLN A 102 -8.71 13.40 -11.43
C GLN A 102 -8.04 12.58 -10.33
N PRO A 103 -6.73 12.46 -10.39
CA PRO A 103 -6.04 11.71 -9.32
C PRO A 103 -6.36 12.23 -7.93
N ALA A 104 -6.56 13.52 -7.80
CA ALA A 104 -6.90 14.08 -6.50
C ALA A 104 -8.24 13.55 -6.00
N ALA A 105 -9.18 13.31 -6.90
CA ALA A 105 -10.46 12.76 -6.50
C ALA A 105 -10.31 11.32 -6.02
N ILE A 106 -9.43 10.57 -6.66
CA ILE A 106 -9.19 9.20 -6.23
C ILE A 106 -8.46 9.17 -4.90
N ALA A 107 -7.50 10.08 -4.74
CA ALA A 107 -6.78 10.15 -3.49
C ALA A 107 -7.67 10.61 -2.33
N GLY A 108 -8.81 11.17 -2.66
CA GLY A 108 -9.72 11.64 -1.64
C GLY A 108 -9.25 12.94 -1.07
N LYS A 109 -9.80 13.29 0.05
CA LYS A 109 -9.38 14.51 0.69
C LYS A 109 -7.98 14.37 1.17
N PRO A 110 -7.26 15.45 1.14
CA PRO A 110 -5.97 15.43 1.81
C PRO A 110 -6.21 15.05 3.25
N VAL A 111 -5.68 13.93 3.59
CA VAL A 111 -5.81 13.46 4.94
C VAL A 111 -4.72 14.12 5.74
N ASP A 112 -5.10 14.75 6.79
CA ASP A 112 -4.08 15.22 7.69
C ASP A 112 -3.21 14.06 8.07
N PRO A 113 -1.92 14.26 8.09
CA PRO A 113 -1.07 13.17 8.52
C PRO A 113 -1.45 12.82 9.94
N LYS A 114 -2.27 11.83 10.07
CA LYS A 114 -2.58 11.36 11.37
C LYS A 114 -1.38 10.71 11.94
N PRO A 115 -1.14 10.92 13.19
CA PRO A 115 -0.13 10.11 13.81
C PRO A 115 -0.52 8.68 13.62
N PRO A 116 0.45 7.82 13.47
CA PRO A 116 0.13 6.42 13.34
C PRO A 116 -0.70 6.02 14.53
N ARG A 117 -1.73 5.27 14.28
CA ARG A 117 -2.48 4.73 15.34
C ARG A 117 -1.56 3.93 16.14
N SER A 118 -1.39 4.41 17.26
CA SER A 118 -0.66 3.53 18.09
C SER A 118 -1.61 2.52 18.53
N ARG A 119 -1.83 1.99 18.52
CA ARG A 119 -2.69 1.27 18.87
C ARG A 119 -2.56 0.85 19.89
N PRO A 120 -2.85 1.38 20.47
CA PRO A 120 -2.65 1.10 21.53
C PRO A 120 -2.78 -0.14 21.68
N ALA A 121 -2.36 0.02 21.70
CA ALA A 121 -2.48 -0.89 21.66
C ALA A 121 -3.35 -1.48 21.93
N GLY A 122 -3.54 -1.08 22.24
CA GLY A 122 -4.22 -1.59 22.22
C GLY A 122 -5.00 -1.10 22.34
N SER A 123 -4.81 -0.59 22.32
CA SER A 123 -5.52 -0.33 22.24
C SER A 123 -6.17 0.00 22.08
N SER A 124 -6.25 0.14 22.29
CA SER A 124 -6.87 0.29 22.08
C SER A 124 -7.44 0.58 22.25
N ALA A 125 -7.48 0.71 22.82
CA ALA A 125 -7.99 0.86 22.80
C ALA A 125 -8.42 1.40 23.13
N ARG A 126 -8.31 1.69 23.54
CA ARG A 126 -8.66 2.03 23.49
C ARG A 126 -9.11 2.47 23.41
N PHE A 127 -8.99 2.67 23.69
CA PHE A 127 -9.38 2.92 23.29
C PHE A 127 -9.99 3.14 23.27
N ALA A 128 -10.13 3.13 23.80
CA ALA A 128 -10.54 3.10 23.61
C ALA A 128 -11.04 3.60 23.86
N LYS A 129 -11.09 3.89 24.31
CA LYS A 129 -11.38 4.19 24.25
C LYS A 129 -11.71 4.72 24.05
N MET A 130 -11.58 4.89 24.40
CA MET A 130 -11.67 5.12 23.94
C MET A 130 -12.05 5.34 23.48
N LEU A 131 -11.88 5.57 23.73
CA LEU A 131 -11.93 5.39 22.96
C LEU A 131 -12.18 5.52 22.52
#